data_fa12baf7f8c6098ac67d995b0e6f542e
#
_entry.id   fa12baf7f8c6098ac67d995b0e6f542e
#
_cell.length_a   1.000
_cell.length_b   1.000
_cell.length_c   1.000
_cell.angle_alpha   90.00
_cell.angle_beta   90.00
_cell.angle_gamma   90.00
#
_symmetry.space_group_name_H-M   'P 1'
#
loop_
_entity.id
_entity.type
_entity.pdbx_description
1 polymer ?
#
loop_
_entity_poly.entity_id
_entity_poly.type
_entity_poly.pdbx_seq_one_letter_code
_entity_poly.pdbx_strand_id
1 'polypeptide(L)'
;DNEILNITRPMDFTVNSGGVSTAIDYVTKLNRQTASDISVTSIFIQDQIDLSDNWKLMVGGRLDDFDITVDDIKNGTSESRNDNTFSPRAGVIYKPQENVSLYLSYSESFLPRSGEQFKALSATSARLDPDVFESTEIGMKVALNENISLNAAYFDSEQVRADRDNDTGETSEVRGLTVDGFEI
;
A
#
# COMPACT_ATOMS: atom_id res chain seq x y z
N ASP A 1 -15.20 -7.74 -9.04
CA ASP A 1 -16.22 -7.10 -8.21
C ASP A 1 -16.79 -5.88 -8.90
N ASN A 2 -18.13 -5.82 -8.96
CA ASN A 2 -18.84 -4.67 -9.51
C ASN A 2 -19.24 -3.75 -8.37
N GLU A 3 -18.67 -2.55 -8.31
CA GLU A 3 -19.09 -1.55 -7.35
C GLU A 3 -19.87 -0.43 -8.03
N ILE A 4 -21.11 -0.26 -7.60
CA ILE A 4 -22.00 0.81 -8.07
C ILE A 4 -22.00 1.89 -7.00
N LEU A 5 -21.30 2.99 -7.25
CA LEU A 5 -21.35 4.17 -6.41
C LEU A 5 -22.45 5.11 -6.90
N ASN A 6 -23.51 5.20 -6.11
CA ASN A 6 -24.58 6.17 -6.32
C ASN A 6 -24.26 7.43 -5.52
N ILE A 7 -23.95 8.54 -6.20
CA ILE A 7 -23.82 9.84 -5.55
C ILE A 7 -25.12 10.61 -5.73
N THR A 8 -25.77 10.88 -4.61
CA THR A 8 -26.92 11.79 -4.55
C THR A 8 -26.39 13.21 -4.42
N ARG A 9 -26.57 14.05 -5.43
CA ARG A 9 -26.31 15.49 -5.33
C ARG A 9 -27.61 16.20 -4.97
N PRO A 10 -27.63 17.03 -3.90
CA PRO A 10 -28.73 17.94 -3.71
C PRO A 10 -28.75 18.96 -4.88
N MET A 11 -29.90 19.17 -5.46
CA MET A 11 -30.06 20.26 -6.41
C MET A 11 -30.08 21.61 -5.66
N ASP A 12 -29.48 22.64 -6.23
CA ASP A 12 -29.56 23.99 -5.71
C ASP A 12 -31.02 24.38 -5.54
N PHE A 13 -31.40 24.77 -4.34
CA PHE A 13 -32.73 25.28 -4.06
C PHE A 13 -32.65 26.77 -3.78
N THR A 14 -33.55 27.52 -4.39
CA THR A 14 -33.77 28.92 -4.06
C THR A 14 -34.81 29.00 -2.95
N VAL A 15 -34.42 29.48 -1.78
CA VAL A 15 -35.35 29.77 -0.69
C VAL A 15 -36.01 31.11 -1.00
N ASN A 16 -37.26 31.09 -1.46
CA ASN A 16 -38.09 32.29 -1.48
C ASN A 16 -38.67 32.50 -0.09
N SER A 17 -38.60 33.72 0.41
CA SER A 17 -39.05 34.15 1.74
C SER A 17 -40.59 34.05 1.99
N GLY A 18 -41.29 33.25 1.22
CA GLY A 18 -42.75 33.08 1.27
C GLY A 18 -43.24 31.73 1.82
N GLY A 19 -42.40 30.91 2.43
CA GLY A 19 -42.87 29.72 3.17
C GLY A 19 -43.35 28.55 2.31
N VAL A 20 -42.86 28.39 1.10
CA VAL A 20 -43.18 27.23 0.26
C VAL A 20 -42.14 26.12 0.52
N SER A 21 -42.62 24.98 0.99
CA SER A 21 -41.77 23.78 1.04
C SER A 21 -41.50 23.29 -0.37
N THR A 22 -40.30 23.48 -0.87
CA THR A 22 -39.88 22.88 -2.13
C THR A 22 -39.50 21.43 -1.87
N ALA A 23 -40.13 20.51 -2.58
CA ALA A 23 -39.72 19.13 -2.58
C ALA A 23 -38.29 19.03 -3.17
N ILE A 24 -37.37 18.43 -2.44
CA ILE A 24 -36.01 18.21 -2.93
C ILE A 24 -36.07 16.93 -3.78
N ASP A 25 -35.99 17.10 -5.09
CA ASP A 25 -35.81 15.98 -6.02
C ASP A 25 -34.37 15.52 -6.00
N TYR A 26 -34.13 14.36 -5.43
CA TYR A 26 -32.82 13.70 -5.49
C TYR A 26 -32.71 12.95 -6.82
N VAL A 27 -31.87 13.48 -7.73
CA VAL A 27 -31.52 12.73 -8.95
C VAL A 27 -30.32 11.85 -8.65
N THR A 28 -30.58 10.55 -8.52
CA THR A 28 -29.52 9.55 -8.39
C THR A 28 -28.93 9.28 -9.77
N LYS A 29 -27.70 9.69 -10.00
CA LYS A 29 -26.95 9.32 -11.21
C LYS A 29 -25.85 8.36 -10.84
N LEU A 30 -25.71 7.30 -11.63
CA LEU A 30 -24.56 6.42 -11.54
C LEU A 30 -23.29 7.25 -11.77
N ASN A 31 -22.47 7.37 -10.73
CA ASN A 31 -21.24 8.14 -10.80
C ASN A 31 -20.12 7.34 -11.45
N ARG A 32 -19.99 6.07 -11.06
CA ARG A 32 -18.94 5.17 -11.51
C ARG A 32 -19.44 3.75 -11.53
N GLN A 33 -19.05 3.02 -12.54
CA GLN A 33 -19.20 1.56 -12.61
C GLN A 33 -17.94 1.00 -13.23
N THR A 34 -17.19 0.22 -12.47
CA THR A 34 -15.93 -0.39 -12.92
C THR A 34 -15.95 -1.89 -12.63
N ALA A 35 -15.29 -2.65 -13.49
CA ALA A 35 -14.91 -4.02 -13.24
C ALA A 35 -13.38 -4.10 -13.25
N SER A 36 -12.81 -4.88 -12.33
CA SER A 36 -11.35 -5.05 -12.26
C SER A 36 -11.02 -6.52 -12.29
N ASP A 37 -10.05 -6.88 -13.11
CA ASP A 37 -9.43 -8.20 -13.15
C ASP A 37 -7.96 -8.05 -12.74
N ILE A 38 -7.53 -8.85 -11.76
CA ILE A 38 -6.19 -8.78 -11.20
C ILE A 38 -5.63 -10.19 -11.11
N SER A 39 -4.47 -10.37 -11.74
CA SER A 39 -3.66 -11.59 -11.63
C SER A 39 -2.31 -11.25 -11.02
N VAL A 40 -1.89 -12.04 -10.04
CA VAL A 40 -0.56 -11.87 -9.41
C VAL A 40 0.15 -13.20 -9.42
N THR A 41 1.33 -13.21 -10.01
CA THR A 41 2.25 -14.36 -9.97
C THR A 41 3.48 -13.97 -9.17
N SER A 42 3.85 -14.79 -8.18
CA SER A 42 4.93 -14.44 -7.25
C SER A 42 5.88 -15.59 -7.04
N ILE A 43 7.16 -15.25 -6.90
CA ILE A 43 8.19 -16.17 -6.40
C ILE A 43 8.97 -15.47 -5.29
N PHE A 44 9.28 -16.19 -4.22
CA PHE A 44 10.10 -15.66 -3.15
C PHE A 44 11.18 -16.65 -2.73
N ILE A 45 12.27 -16.09 -2.20
CA ILE A 45 13.33 -16.83 -1.53
C ILE A 45 13.71 -16.10 -0.25
N GLN A 46 13.96 -16.86 0.80
CA GLN A 46 14.47 -16.34 2.07
C GLN A 46 15.39 -17.36 2.69
N ASP A 47 16.50 -16.88 3.23
CA ASP A 47 17.45 -17.70 3.96
C ASP A 47 17.79 -17.07 5.32
N GLN A 48 18.06 -17.91 6.30
CA GLN A 48 18.54 -17.53 7.61
C GLN A 48 19.89 -18.22 7.86
N ILE A 49 20.91 -17.42 7.98
CA ILE A 49 22.30 -17.85 8.08
C ILE A 49 22.76 -17.67 9.53
N ASP A 50 23.20 -18.74 10.17
CA ASP A 50 23.84 -18.68 11.48
C ASP A 50 25.32 -18.31 11.30
N LEU A 51 25.64 -17.04 11.57
CA LEU A 51 27.02 -16.53 11.46
C LEU A 51 27.89 -16.99 12.65
N SER A 52 27.26 -17.13 13.81
CA SER A 52 27.86 -17.68 15.03
C SER A 52 26.74 -18.08 16.01
N ASP A 53 27.10 -18.56 17.20
CA ASP A 53 26.14 -18.91 18.25
C ASP A 53 25.25 -17.72 18.66
N ASN A 54 25.77 -16.50 18.51
CA ASN A 54 25.09 -15.27 18.93
C ASN A 54 24.54 -14.45 17.76
N TRP A 55 24.98 -14.67 16.52
CA TRP A 55 24.61 -13.85 15.39
C TRP A 55 23.92 -14.65 14.29
N LYS A 56 22.75 -14.13 13.86
CA LYS A 56 22.03 -14.66 12.71
C LYS A 56 21.76 -13.55 11.71
N LEU A 57 21.88 -13.87 10.45
CA LEU A 57 21.54 -13.00 9.32
C LEU A 57 20.33 -13.59 8.60
N MET A 58 19.34 -12.77 8.32
CA MET A 58 18.22 -13.09 7.45
C MET A 58 18.31 -12.25 6.19
N VAL A 59 18.22 -12.91 5.04
CA VAL A 59 18.17 -12.24 3.73
C VAL A 59 17.13 -12.90 2.86
N GLY A 60 16.45 -12.13 2.04
CA GLY A 60 15.46 -12.67 1.14
C GLY A 60 14.92 -11.62 0.20
N GLY A 61 14.04 -12.06 -0.68
CA GLY A 61 13.35 -11.18 -1.59
C GLY A 61 12.19 -11.91 -2.27
N ARG A 62 11.29 -11.11 -2.80
CA ARG A 62 10.11 -11.56 -3.53
C ARG A 62 10.03 -10.81 -4.86
N LEU A 63 9.78 -11.54 -5.91
CA LEU A 63 9.43 -11.02 -7.23
C LEU A 63 7.94 -11.22 -7.43
N ASP A 64 7.27 -10.15 -7.79
CA ASP A 64 5.84 -10.15 -8.11
C ASP A 64 5.64 -9.62 -9.53
N ASP A 65 4.79 -10.31 -10.27
CA ASP A 65 4.26 -9.91 -11.57
C ASP A 65 2.77 -9.67 -11.40
N PHE A 66 2.36 -8.39 -11.53
CA PHE A 66 0.97 -7.94 -11.40
C PHE A 66 0.41 -7.62 -12.78
N ASP A 67 -0.64 -8.31 -13.19
CA ASP A 67 -1.47 -7.94 -14.34
C ASP A 67 -2.79 -7.38 -13.83
N ILE A 68 -3.07 -6.13 -14.19
CA ILE A 68 -4.27 -5.42 -13.73
C ILE A 68 -4.99 -4.86 -14.95
N THR A 69 -6.27 -5.18 -15.09
CA THR A 69 -7.18 -4.58 -16.07
C THR A 69 -8.35 -3.95 -15.34
N VAL A 70 -8.68 -2.72 -15.67
CA VAL A 70 -9.83 -1.99 -15.13
C VAL A 70 -10.70 -1.49 -16.27
N ASP A 71 -11.92 -2.00 -16.31
CA ASP A 71 -12.95 -1.61 -17.25
C ASP A 71 -13.86 -0.55 -16.63
N ASP A 72 -13.91 0.65 -17.18
CA ASP A 72 -14.92 1.65 -16.86
C ASP A 72 -16.17 1.38 -17.72
N ILE A 73 -17.10 0.64 -17.16
CA ILE A 73 -18.32 0.19 -17.86
C ILE A 73 -19.20 1.40 -18.22
N LYS A 74 -19.18 2.44 -17.38
CA LYS A 74 -19.97 3.64 -17.63
C LYS A 74 -19.48 4.44 -18.83
N ASN A 75 -18.18 4.56 -19.00
CA ASN A 75 -17.56 5.34 -20.07
C ASN A 75 -17.15 4.46 -21.28
N GLY A 76 -17.20 3.13 -21.13
CA GLY A 76 -16.82 2.18 -22.18
C GLY A 76 -15.31 2.18 -22.47
N THR A 77 -14.49 2.47 -21.46
CA THR A 77 -13.02 2.47 -21.58
C THR A 77 -12.41 1.33 -20.78
N SER A 78 -11.31 0.78 -21.25
CA SER A 78 -10.53 -0.26 -20.57
C SER A 78 -9.07 0.16 -20.55
N GLU A 79 -8.46 0.08 -19.38
CA GLU A 79 -7.05 0.33 -19.18
C GLU A 79 -6.42 -0.90 -18.52
N SER A 80 -5.22 -1.25 -18.96
CA SER A 80 -4.45 -2.36 -18.40
C SER A 80 -3.04 -1.95 -18.09
N ARG A 81 -2.45 -2.66 -17.14
CA ARG A 81 -1.09 -2.42 -16.68
C ARG A 81 -0.46 -3.73 -16.20
N ASN A 82 0.82 -3.89 -16.49
CA ASN A 82 1.66 -4.93 -15.94
C ASN A 82 2.78 -4.28 -15.14
N ASP A 83 2.99 -4.75 -13.91
CA ASP A 83 4.06 -4.31 -13.01
C ASP A 83 4.89 -5.49 -12.53
N ASN A 84 6.19 -5.40 -12.74
CA ASN A 84 7.16 -6.31 -12.17
C ASN A 84 7.87 -5.62 -11.00
N THR A 85 7.73 -6.16 -9.79
CA THR A 85 8.30 -5.57 -8.58
C THR A 85 9.20 -6.54 -7.86
N PHE A 86 10.23 -6.00 -7.18
CA PHE A 86 11.13 -6.78 -6.33
C PHE A 86 11.11 -6.22 -4.92
N SER A 87 10.67 -7.01 -3.95
CA SER A 87 10.56 -6.68 -2.53
C SER A 87 11.71 -7.33 -1.76
N PRO A 88 12.85 -6.64 -1.55
CA PRO A 88 13.94 -7.13 -0.74
C PRO A 88 13.59 -7.12 0.74
N ARG A 89 14.24 -8.00 1.51
CA ARG A 89 14.26 -7.98 2.96
C ARG A 89 15.59 -8.43 3.49
N ALA A 90 16.04 -7.81 4.56
CA ALA A 90 17.23 -8.19 5.30
C ALA A 90 17.04 -7.95 6.79
N GLY A 91 17.73 -8.72 7.62
CA GLY A 91 17.69 -8.52 9.05
C GLY A 91 18.89 -9.18 9.72
N VAL A 92 19.30 -8.60 10.83
CA VAL A 92 20.34 -9.16 11.70
C VAL A 92 19.75 -9.36 13.08
N ILE A 93 20.05 -10.50 13.67
CA ILE A 93 19.63 -10.86 15.03
C ILE A 93 20.88 -11.12 15.86
N TYR A 94 20.98 -10.46 17.00
CA TYR A 94 22.00 -10.67 17.99
C TYR A 94 21.40 -11.26 19.26
N LYS A 95 21.91 -12.40 19.68
CA LYS A 95 21.49 -13.13 20.89
C LYS A 95 22.60 -13.08 21.92
N PRO A 96 22.68 -12.04 22.78
CA PRO A 96 23.68 -11.97 23.86
C PRO A 96 23.52 -13.09 24.88
N GLN A 97 22.27 -13.59 25.03
CA GLN A 97 21.89 -14.71 25.90
C GLN A 97 20.80 -15.52 25.20
N GLU A 98 20.59 -16.75 25.60
CA GLU A 98 19.60 -17.66 25.01
C GLU A 98 18.18 -17.08 25.05
N ASN A 99 17.88 -16.34 26.12
CA ASN A 99 16.56 -15.77 26.35
C ASN A 99 16.42 -14.31 25.89
N VAL A 100 17.46 -13.70 25.28
CA VAL A 100 17.44 -12.31 24.80
C VAL A 100 17.80 -12.29 23.32
N SER A 101 16.97 -11.62 22.51
CA SER A 101 17.23 -11.36 21.10
C SER A 101 17.06 -9.87 20.82
N LEU A 102 18.07 -9.25 20.23
CA LEU A 102 18.03 -7.91 19.66
C LEU A 102 18.00 -8.08 18.14
N TYR A 103 17.25 -7.26 17.43
CA TYR A 103 17.19 -7.35 15.97
C TYR A 103 17.09 -5.98 15.32
N LEU A 104 17.58 -5.93 14.10
CA LEU A 104 17.38 -4.85 13.15
C LEU A 104 16.91 -5.49 11.85
N SER A 105 15.85 -4.96 11.26
CA SER A 105 15.34 -5.43 9.99
C SER A 105 15.03 -4.27 9.05
N TYR A 106 15.12 -4.56 7.76
CA TYR A 106 14.73 -3.71 6.66
C TYR A 106 13.93 -4.52 5.65
N SER A 107 12.87 -3.92 5.13
CA SER A 107 12.07 -4.53 4.07
C SER A 107 11.45 -3.46 3.17
N GLU A 108 11.29 -3.82 1.89
CA GLU A 108 10.49 -3.07 0.94
C GLU A 108 9.27 -3.87 0.52
N SER A 109 8.20 -3.15 0.23
CA SER A 109 7.00 -3.69 -0.40
C SER A 109 6.45 -2.70 -1.43
N PHE A 110 5.63 -3.19 -2.35
CA PHE A 110 5.12 -2.41 -3.46
C PHE A 110 3.61 -2.45 -3.52
N LEU A 111 3.01 -1.34 -3.99
CA LEU A 111 1.59 -1.24 -4.29
C LEU A 111 1.41 -0.68 -5.71
N PRO A 112 0.86 -1.47 -6.66
CA PRO A 112 0.54 -0.98 -7.99
C PRO A 112 -0.44 0.20 -7.95
N ARG A 113 -0.24 1.19 -8.81
CA ARG A 113 -1.07 2.40 -8.87
C ARG A 113 -2.32 2.20 -9.71
N SER A 114 -3.31 1.58 -9.13
CA SER A 114 -4.63 1.39 -9.74
C SER A 114 -5.77 1.97 -8.89
N GLY A 115 -5.44 2.92 -7.99
CA GLY A 115 -6.35 3.55 -7.05
C GLY A 115 -6.75 2.62 -5.89
N GLU A 116 -7.57 3.14 -4.98
CA GLU A 116 -8.07 2.36 -3.86
C GLU A 116 -8.77 1.09 -4.35
N GLN A 117 -8.38 -0.04 -3.79
CA GLN A 117 -8.95 -1.36 -4.11
C GLN A 117 -8.91 -1.72 -5.61
N PHE A 118 -7.91 -1.20 -6.34
CA PHE A 118 -7.74 -1.46 -7.77
C PHE A 118 -8.94 -1.08 -8.66
N LYS A 119 -9.69 -0.05 -8.28
CA LYS A 119 -10.93 0.37 -8.96
C LYS A 119 -10.73 1.49 -9.96
N ALA A 120 -9.56 2.11 -9.99
CA ALA A 120 -9.31 3.27 -10.82
C ALA A 120 -7.94 3.17 -11.49
N LEU A 121 -7.95 2.84 -12.75
CA LEU A 121 -6.80 2.97 -13.62
C LEU A 121 -7.12 4.03 -14.68
N SER A 122 -6.23 4.99 -14.87
CA SER A 122 -6.33 5.98 -15.95
C SER A 122 -5.08 5.88 -16.82
N ALA A 123 -5.15 6.39 -18.04
CA ALA A 123 -4.01 6.43 -18.94
C ALA A 123 -2.78 7.13 -18.34
N THR A 124 -2.99 8.02 -17.36
CA THR A 124 -1.91 8.69 -16.63
C THR A 124 -1.36 7.81 -15.51
N SER A 125 -2.23 7.25 -14.66
CA SER A 125 -1.80 6.40 -13.54
C SER A 125 -1.20 5.07 -14.01
N ALA A 126 -1.62 4.57 -15.17
CA ALA A 126 -1.04 3.37 -15.78
C ALA A 126 0.43 3.51 -16.20
N ARG A 127 0.95 4.75 -16.23
CA ARG A 127 2.34 5.05 -16.62
C ARG A 127 3.24 5.40 -15.44
N LEU A 128 2.70 5.50 -14.23
CA LEU A 128 3.48 5.80 -13.04
C LEU A 128 3.96 4.50 -12.41
N ASP A 129 5.17 4.51 -11.87
CA ASP A 129 5.71 3.37 -11.14
C ASP A 129 4.88 3.06 -9.89
N PRO A 130 4.86 1.79 -9.43
CA PRO A 130 4.23 1.41 -8.18
C PRO A 130 4.74 2.24 -6.99
N ASP A 131 3.89 2.46 -6.00
CA ASP A 131 4.33 3.02 -4.74
C ASP A 131 5.23 2.02 -4.02
N VAL A 132 6.35 2.50 -3.48
CA VAL A 132 7.27 1.73 -2.67
C VAL A 132 7.05 2.06 -1.21
N PHE A 133 7.02 1.05 -0.36
CA PHE A 133 6.98 1.18 1.09
C PHE A 133 8.25 0.59 1.66
N GLU A 134 9.07 1.42 2.25
CA GLU A 134 10.27 1.05 2.97
C GLU A 134 9.97 0.98 4.46
N SER A 135 10.46 -0.05 5.14
CA SER A 135 10.29 -0.18 6.59
C SER A 135 11.58 -0.63 7.24
N THR A 136 11.97 0.09 8.28
CA THR A 136 13.09 -0.25 9.15
C THR A 136 12.57 -0.45 10.56
N GLU A 137 12.95 -1.54 11.20
CA GLU A 137 12.55 -1.84 12.57
C GLU A 137 13.75 -2.30 13.39
N ILE A 138 13.90 -1.76 14.59
CA ILE A 138 14.81 -2.22 15.63
C ILE A 138 14.01 -2.69 16.83
N GLY A 139 14.33 -3.86 17.34
CA GLY A 139 13.55 -4.40 18.45
C GLY A 139 14.33 -5.35 19.35
N MET A 140 13.66 -5.71 20.42
CA MET A 140 14.14 -6.60 21.45
C MET A 140 13.04 -7.60 21.83
N LYS A 141 13.43 -8.86 21.99
CA LYS A 141 12.57 -9.92 22.55
C LYS A 141 13.28 -10.56 23.74
N VAL A 142 12.61 -10.62 24.88
CA VAL A 142 13.15 -11.20 26.12
C VAL A 142 12.17 -12.22 26.65
N ALA A 143 12.59 -13.47 26.76
CA ALA A 143 11.86 -14.50 27.49
C ALA A 143 12.24 -14.41 28.98
N LEU A 144 11.34 -13.92 29.80
CA LEU A 144 11.55 -13.78 31.25
C LEU A 144 11.45 -15.15 31.95
N ASN A 145 10.56 -15.99 31.49
CA ASN A 145 10.40 -17.38 31.88
C ASN A 145 9.59 -18.14 30.81
N GLU A 146 9.27 -19.40 31.04
CA GLU A 146 8.53 -20.26 30.09
C GLU A 146 7.15 -19.72 29.69
N ASN A 147 6.55 -18.83 30.49
CA ASN A 147 5.19 -18.34 30.28
C ASN A 147 5.11 -16.84 29.99
N ILE A 148 6.19 -16.10 30.16
CA ILE A 148 6.21 -14.62 30.03
C ILE A 148 7.32 -14.20 29.08
N SER A 149 6.96 -13.45 28.06
CA SER A 149 7.87 -12.77 27.17
C SER A 149 7.55 -11.30 27.07
N LEU A 150 8.57 -10.46 26.91
CA LEU A 150 8.48 -9.06 26.61
C LEU A 150 9.03 -8.82 25.21
N ASN A 151 8.28 -8.10 24.38
CA ASN A 151 8.73 -7.65 23.09
C ASN A 151 8.63 -6.12 23.09
N ALA A 152 9.64 -5.45 22.54
CA ALA A 152 9.62 -4.01 22.34
C ALA A 152 10.27 -3.70 20.99
N ALA A 153 9.68 -2.81 20.23
CA ALA A 153 10.19 -2.40 18.93
C ALA A 153 9.97 -0.91 18.69
N TYR A 154 10.86 -0.31 17.92
CA TYR A 154 10.68 0.97 17.26
C TYR A 154 10.75 0.73 15.76
N PHE A 155 9.78 1.27 15.03
CA PHE A 155 9.73 1.19 13.58
C PHE A 155 9.65 2.57 12.95
N ASP A 156 10.20 2.67 11.76
CA ASP A 156 10.08 3.79 10.83
C ASP A 156 9.69 3.23 9.48
N SER A 157 8.60 3.74 8.91
CA SER A 157 8.08 3.30 7.62
C SER A 157 7.79 4.50 6.74
N GLU A 158 8.24 4.44 5.50
CA GLU A 158 8.10 5.52 4.54
C GLU A 158 7.45 5.02 3.25
N GLN A 159 6.52 5.82 2.71
CA GLN A 159 5.98 5.62 1.38
C GLN A 159 6.69 6.53 0.39
N VAL A 160 7.31 5.95 -0.62
CA VAL A 160 7.92 6.65 -1.75
C VAL A 160 7.00 6.53 -2.96
N ARG A 161 6.66 7.66 -3.57
CA ARG A 161 5.81 7.74 -4.75
C ARG A 161 6.56 8.34 -5.90
N ALA A 162 6.36 7.80 -7.09
CA ALA A 162 6.70 8.51 -8.30
C ALA A 162 5.60 9.55 -8.60
N ASP A 163 5.96 10.81 -8.72
CA ASP A 163 5.07 11.88 -9.15
C ASP A 163 5.55 12.43 -10.49
N ARG A 164 4.61 12.76 -11.37
CA ARG A 164 4.91 13.32 -12.68
C ARG A 164 4.52 14.77 -12.73
N ASP A 165 5.50 15.62 -13.00
CA ASP A 165 5.25 17.02 -13.30
C ASP A 165 4.45 17.13 -14.60
N ASN A 166 3.27 17.74 -14.54
CA ASN A 166 2.37 17.89 -15.67
C ASN A 166 2.87 18.92 -16.70
N ASP A 167 3.75 19.84 -16.31
CA ASP A 167 4.26 20.90 -17.17
C ASP A 167 5.52 20.43 -17.92
N THR A 168 6.42 19.74 -17.24
CA THR A 168 7.69 19.27 -17.82
C THR A 168 7.62 17.83 -18.33
N GLY A 169 6.68 17.02 -17.79
CA GLY A 169 6.56 15.60 -18.05
C GLY A 169 7.65 14.76 -17.37
N GLU A 170 8.48 15.37 -16.52
CA GLU A 170 9.49 14.66 -15.75
C GLU A 170 8.85 13.89 -14.58
N THR A 171 9.38 12.70 -14.32
CA THR A 171 8.98 11.89 -13.17
C THR A 171 10.01 12.08 -12.06
N SER A 172 9.56 12.43 -10.88
CA SER A 172 10.39 12.55 -9.68
C SER A 172 9.84 11.66 -8.56
N GLU A 173 10.74 11.14 -7.75
CA GLU A 173 10.35 10.45 -6.52
C GLU A 173 9.97 11.49 -5.46
N VAL A 174 8.79 11.32 -4.89
CA VAL A 174 8.29 12.18 -3.81
C VAL A 174 8.00 11.30 -2.61
N ARG A 175 8.57 11.67 -1.47
CA ARG A 175 8.23 11.05 -0.18
C ARG A 175 6.79 11.40 0.18
N GLY A 176 5.96 10.38 0.38
CA GLY A 176 4.54 10.55 0.61
C GLY A 176 4.18 10.61 2.08
N LEU A 177 4.17 9.46 2.73
CA LEU A 177 3.76 9.29 4.12
C LEU A 177 4.90 8.65 4.91
N THR A 178 5.24 9.25 6.05
CA THR A 178 6.16 8.65 7.02
C THR A 178 5.37 8.31 8.27
N VAL A 179 5.57 7.12 8.79
CA VAL A 179 4.95 6.63 10.03
C VAL A 179 6.03 6.02 10.89
N ASP A 180 6.21 6.53 12.09
CA ASP A 180 7.11 5.97 13.08
C ASP A 180 6.39 5.70 14.40
N GLY A 181 6.87 4.74 15.17
CA GLY A 181 6.21 4.38 16.41
C GLY A 181 6.95 3.36 17.26
N PHE A 182 6.41 3.17 18.46
CA PHE A 182 6.88 2.17 19.41
C PHE A 182 5.77 1.14 19.67
N GLU A 183 6.18 -0.13 19.77
CA GLU A 183 5.34 -1.23 20.20
C GLU A 183 5.95 -1.93 21.42
N ILE A 184 5.12 -2.33 22.38
CA ILE A 184 5.52 -3.08 23.59
C ILE A 184 4.53 -4.20 23.83
#